data_1a7412f2beba93a6228aa36a9ce9f7ec
#
_entry.id   1a7412f2beba93a6228aa36a9ce9f7ec
#
_cell.length_a   1.000
_cell.length_b   1.000
_cell.length_c   1.000
_cell.angle_alpha   90.00
_cell.angle_beta   90.00
_cell.angle_gamma   90.00
#
_symmetry.space_group_name_H-M   'P 1'
#
loop_
_entity.id
_entity.type
_entity.pdbx_description
1 polymer ?
#
loop_
_entity_poly.entity_id
_entity_poly.type
_entity_poly.pdbx_seq_one_letter_code
_entity_poly.pdbx_strand_id
1 'polypeptide(L)'
;MLLVALPLAACGTLPDRAAPSAIPQSELAARQQSVLAELAARLDEGYVYPDYGGVEWETQAAQLEAQISAGLSEEEFRAALEALVLLLPPGTASYTSREERVQADFEVNNTYEGIGAFVSIRAEPEPRILLLSVIPNSPAARAGLQAHDAVYAVDGTAVGREEGLAVIDRVRGPAGTQVVLEVASPEQARREVTVERGEVAIGDALRGGILAPGLIYLLVPVTVDASLFETLAGLLQDMLEQDQTVVGVVLDLRIAGSGSEWPLNEMLSLLGDGPAGHFNSRAGIQPLDIQGTDFANSQSLPLAVLVGPDTSGAPEVFAAALQAIGRGPIVGLPTSGSVLSFQSHILPDGSLLTFAESSFVTPDGTDLSLNGLTPDVIVELDWDQVQAGSDPVLLKALELLQQGS
;
A
#
# COMPACT_ATOMS: atom_id res chain seq x y z
N MET A 1 37.00 59.26 -44.41
CA MET A 1 37.37 58.32 -43.37
C MET A 1 37.08 58.98 -42.03
N LEU A 2 35.87 58.83 -41.51
CA LEU A 2 35.43 59.44 -40.26
C LEU A 2 35.32 58.31 -39.24
N LEU A 3 36.16 58.31 -38.22
CA LEU A 3 36.06 57.44 -37.05
C LEU A 3 35.03 58.03 -36.09
N VAL A 4 33.96 57.27 -35.85
CA VAL A 4 32.98 57.59 -34.77
C VAL A 4 33.36 56.71 -33.55
N ALA A 5 33.82 57.35 -32.49
CA ALA A 5 34.04 56.70 -31.19
C ALA A 5 32.71 56.66 -30.43
N LEU A 6 32.25 55.43 -30.10
CA LEU A 6 31.15 55.22 -29.15
C LEU A 6 31.70 55.23 -27.73
N PRO A 7 31.00 55.85 -26.78
CA PRO A 7 31.37 55.81 -25.37
C PRO A 7 30.97 54.48 -24.73
N LEU A 8 31.88 53.87 -23.98
CA LEU A 8 31.60 52.75 -23.09
C LEU A 8 30.65 53.24 -21.98
N ALA A 9 29.45 52.65 -21.97
CA ALA A 9 28.50 52.84 -20.85
C ALA A 9 29.03 52.07 -19.62
N ALA A 10 29.04 52.75 -18.49
CA ALA A 10 29.46 52.24 -17.20
C ALA A 10 28.60 51.05 -16.76
N CYS A 11 29.24 49.95 -16.34
CA CYS A 11 28.61 48.87 -15.59
C CYS A 11 28.08 49.43 -14.27
N GLY A 12 26.74 49.61 -14.20
CA GLY A 12 26.08 49.82 -12.91
C GLY A 12 26.18 48.55 -12.08
N THR A 13 26.78 48.68 -10.91
CA THR A 13 26.74 47.63 -9.87
C THR A 13 25.30 47.36 -9.50
N LEU A 14 24.81 46.12 -9.73
CA LEU A 14 23.53 45.66 -9.20
C LEU A 14 23.55 45.88 -7.68
N PRO A 15 22.46 46.37 -7.07
CA PRO A 15 22.40 46.47 -5.62
C PRO A 15 22.53 45.09 -5.01
N ASP A 16 23.41 44.98 -4.03
CA ASP A 16 23.60 43.81 -3.21
C ASP A 16 22.24 43.34 -2.67
N ARG A 17 21.80 42.17 -3.07
CA ARG A 17 20.53 41.61 -2.58
C ARG A 17 20.75 41.33 -1.11
N ALA A 18 20.21 42.13 -0.24
CA ALA A 18 20.29 41.97 1.20
C ALA A 18 19.93 40.47 1.51
N ALA A 19 20.78 39.81 2.26
CA ALA A 19 20.49 38.48 2.76
C ALA A 19 19.14 38.51 3.50
N PRO A 20 18.28 37.50 3.32
CA PRO A 20 17.00 37.48 4.04
C PRO A 20 17.27 37.65 5.52
N SER A 21 16.61 38.60 6.15
CA SER A 21 16.71 38.88 7.58
C SER A 21 16.33 37.59 8.32
N ALA A 22 17.15 37.13 9.26
CA ALA A 22 16.81 35.97 10.09
C ALA A 22 15.46 36.24 10.80
N ILE A 23 14.59 35.26 10.78
CA ILE A 23 13.28 35.36 11.46
C ILE A 23 13.56 35.53 12.96
N PRO A 24 12.92 36.48 13.64
CA PRO A 24 13.05 36.63 15.08
C PRO A 24 12.67 35.34 15.81
N GLN A 25 13.42 34.94 16.82
CA GLN A 25 13.19 33.69 17.58
C GLN A 25 11.75 33.60 18.13
N SER A 26 11.17 34.71 18.57
CA SER A 26 9.78 34.74 19.04
C SER A 26 8.74 34.45 17.94
N GLU A 27 9.02 34.86 16.72
CA GLU A 27 8.15 34.60 15.57
C GLU A 27 8.29 33.12 15.13
N LEU A 28 9.51 32.60 15.15
CA LEU A 28 9.78 31.17 14.88
C LEU A 28 9.08 30.29 15.90
N ALA A 29 9.23 30.56 17.19
CA ALA A 29 8.55 29.82 18.25
C ALA A 29 7.01 29.85 18.11
N ALA A 30 6.42 31.00 17.76
CA ALA A 30 4.99 31.10 17.54
C ALA A 30 4.51 30.24 16.36
N ARG A 31 5.28 30.19 15.27
CA ARG A 31 4.98 29.29 14.12
C ARG A 31 5.06 27.83 14.53
N GLN A 32 6.11 27.42 15.24
CA GLN A 32 6.29 26.05 15.73
C GLN A 32 5.18 25.63 16.71
N GLN A 33 4.76 26.52 17.60
CA GLN A 33 3.60 26.29 18.49
C GLN A 33 2.32 26.10 17.72
N SER A 34 2.07 26.90 16.64
CA SER A 34 0.90 26.73 15.78
C SER A 34 0.87 25.36 15.07
N VAL A 35 2.02 24.88 14.60
CA VAL A 35 2.14 23.56 13.98
C VAL A 35 1.86 22.44 14.97
N LEU A 36 2.46 22.50 16.15
CA LEU A 36 2.22 21.48 17.21
C LEU A 36 0.75 21.49 17.66
N ALA A 37 0.17 22.65 17.84
CA ALA A 37 -1.24 22.78 18.24
C ALA A 37 -2.20 22.20 17.19
N GLU A 38 -1.97 22.48 15.91
CA GLU A 38 -2.77 21.91 14.82
C GLU A 38 -2.61 20.40 14.74
N LEU A 39 -1.37 19.88 14.82
CA LEU A 39 -1.09 18.46 14.85
C LEU A 39 -1.83 17.76 15.99
N ALA A 40 -1.72 18.28 17.22
CA ALA A 40 -2.40 17.73 18.38
C ALA A 40 -3.94 17.77 18.22
N ALA A 41 -4.48 18.87 17.70
CA ALA A 41 -5.91 19.01 17.45
C ALA A 41 -6.43 17.97 16.44
N ARG A 42 -5.70 17.72 15.35
CA ARG A 42 -6.06 16.73 14.34
C ARG A 42 -6.05 15.30 14.90
N LEU A 43 -5.03 14.94 15.65
CA LEU A 43 -4.99 13.64 16.33
C LEU A 43 -6.11 13.51 17.36
N ASP A 44 -6.38 14.54 18.14
CA ASP A 44 -7.48 14.52 19.12
C ASP A 44 -8.86 14.42 18.44
N GLU A 45 -9.03 15.01 17.26
CA GLU A 45 -10.27 14.95 16.50
C GLU A 45 -10.51 13.57 15.85
N GLY A 46 -9.45 12.95 15.28
CA GLY A 46 -9.64 11.85 14.33
C GLY A 46 -8.81 10.59 14.55
N TYR A 47 -7.79 10.59 15.42
CA TYR A 47 -6.93 9.41 15.57
C TYR A 47 -7.69 8.20 16.12
N VAL A 48 -7.55 7.05 15.47
CA VAL A 48 -8.32 5.81 15.73
C VAL A 48 -8.28 5.32 17.18
N TYR A 49 -7.15 5.47 17.87
CA TYR A 49 -7.00 5.07 19.27
C TYR A 49 -7.21 6.26 20.21
N PRO A 50 -8.33 6.31 20.97
CA PRO A 50 -8.63 7.44 21.87
C PRO A 50 -7.60 7.69 22.96
N ASP A 51 -6.89 6.65 23.39
CA ASP A 51 -5.80 6.67 24.38
C ASP A 51 -4.42 6.76 23.74
N TYR A 52 -4.33 7.09 22.45
CA TYR A 52 -3.11 7.14 21.64
C TYR A 52 -2.31 5.82 21.67
N GLY A 53 -2.99 4.68 21.85
CA GLY A 53 -2.34 3.37 21.96
C GLY A 53 -1.52 3.20 23.22
N GLY A 54 -1.91 3.86 24.31
CA GLY A 54 -1.24 3.83 25.62
C GLY A 54 -0.08 4.81 25.75
N VAL A 55 0.12 5.71 24.78
CA VAL A 55 1.12 6.77 24.83
C VAL A 55 0.62 7.93 25.71
N GLU A 56 1.44 8.40 26.63
CA GLU A 56 1.18 9.60 27.45
C GLU A 56 1.31 10.87 26.58
N TRP A 57 0.45 10.97 25.57
CA TRP A 57 0.53 11.94 24.47
C TRP A 57 0.61 13.38 24.97
N GLU A 58 -0.28 13.76 25.90
CA GLU A 58 -0.34 15.10 26.46
C GLU A 58 0.97 15.51 27.15
N THR A 59 1.60 14.54 27.86
CA THR A 59 2.90 14.75 28.52
C THR A 59 4.01 14.99 27.50
N GLN A 60 4.03 14.22 26.43
CA GLN A 60 5.05 14.34 25.38
C GLN A 60 4.88 15.63 24.58
N ALA A 61 3.65 15.99 24.22
CA ALA A 61 3.35 17.25 23.55
C ALA A 61 3.74 18.47 24.41
N ALA A 62 3.45 18.46 25.71
CA ALA A 62 3.83 19.52 26.63
C ALA A 62 5.36 19.66 26.78
N GLN A 63 6.11 18.56 26.73
CA GLN A 63 7.57 18.59 26.72
C GLN A 63 8.11 19.27 25.46
N LEU A 64 7.55 18.98 24.30
CA LEU A 64 7.93 19.64 23.03
C LEU A 64 7.57 21.13 23.07
N GLU A 65 6.40 21.48 23.59
CA GLU A 65 6.01 22.90 23.77
C GLU A 65 7.01 23.68 24.65
N ALA A 66 7.50 23.07 25.72
CA ALA A 66 8.53 23.65 26.57
C ALA A 66 9.87 23.83 25.82
N GLN A 67 10.27 22.87 24.99
CA GLN A 67 11.46 22.97 24.14
C GLN A 67 11.33 24.09 23.09
N ILE A 68 10.18 24.23 22.43
CA ILE A 68 9.89 25.33 21.51
C ILE A 68 10.05 26.68 22.23
N SER A 69 9.52 26.79 23.45
CA SER A 69 9.60 28.01 24.25
C SER A 69 11.04 28.33 24.69
N ALA A 70 11.87 27.31 24.84
CA ALA A 70 13.32 27.45 25.13
C ALA A 70 14.13 27.88 23.89
N GLY A 71 13.58 27.68 22.70
CA GLY A 71 14.14 28.05 21.41
C GLY A 71 14.72 26.88 20.64
N LEU A 72 13.95 26.35 19.67
CA LEU A 72 14.41 25.35 18.71
C LEU A 72 14.69 26.02 17.37
N SER A 73 15.70 25.52 16.63
CA SER A 73 15.84 25.78 15.20
C SER A 73 14.75 25.06 14.41
N GLU A 74 14.58 25.38 13.11
CA GLU A 74 13.61 24.68 12.26
C GLU A 74 13.93 23.19 12.11
N GLU A 75 15.21 22.83 12.01
CA GLU A 75 15.68 21.46 11.89
C GLU A 75 15.44 20.65 13.18
N GLU A 76 15.80 21.23 14.35
CA GLU A 76 15.54 20.58 15.65
C GLU A 76 14.03 20.39 15.90
N PHE A 77 13.22 21.38 15.55
CA PHE A 77 11.77 21.27 15.69
C PHE A 77 11.18 20.16 14.81
N ARG A 78 11.60 20.08 13.53
CA ARG A 78 11.17 19.01 12.63
C ARG A 78 11.53 17.63 13.19
N ALA A 79 12.76 17.44 13.58
CA ALA A 79 13.21 16.16 14.16
C ALA A 79 12.43 15.80 15.45
N ALA A 80 12.14 16.79 16.29
CA ALA A 80 11.36 16.59 17.52
C ALA A 80 9.88 16.26 17.21
N LEU A 81 9.30 16.86 16.17
CA LEU A 81 7.93 16.60 15.75
C LEU A 81 7.79 15.18 15.16
N GLU A 82 8.75 14.79 14.31
CA GLU A 82 8.83 13.42 13.76
C GLU A 82 8.97 12.39 14.91
N ALA A 83 9.89 12.63 15.84
CA ALA A 83 10.08 11.77 17.01
C ALA A 83 8.81 11.66 17.87
N LEU A 84 8.05 12.76 18.02
CA LEU A 84 6.78 12.77 18.74
C LEU A 84 5.74 11.87 18.07
N VAL A 85 5.60 11.96 16.74
CA VAL A 85 4.64 11.13 15.97
C VAL A 85 5.06 9.66 16.00
N LEU A 86 6.35 9.35 15.96
CA LEU A 86 6.89 7.99 16.05
C LEU A 86 6.66 7.30 17.41
N LEU A 87 6.22 8.02 18.45
CA LEU A 87 5.79 7.40 19.71
C LEU A 87 4.46 6.67 19.59
N LEU A 88 3.63 7.04 18.63
CA LEU A 88 2.37 6.36 18.36
C LEU A 88 2.60 4.93 17.87
N PRO A 89 1.65 4.02 18.04
CA PRO A 89 1.78 2.63 17.58
C PRO A 89 2.31 2.55 16.14
N PRO A 90 3.25 1.65 15.86
CA PRO A 90 3.88 1.53 14.56
C PRO A 90 2.86 1.38 13.43
N GLY A 91 3.04 2.12 12.33
CA GLY A 91 2.18 2.07 11.16
C GLY A 91 0.84 2.80 11.31
N THR A 92 0.58 3.51 12.43
CA THR A 92 -0.69 4.20 12.65
C THR A 92 -0.63 5.71 12.41
N ALA A 93 0.55 6.28 12.36
CA ALA A 93 0.75 7.68 12.03
C ALA A 93 2.11 7.91 11.38
N SER A 94 2.21 8.96 10.57
CA SER A 94 3.47 9.44 9.99
C SER A 94 3.47 10.96 9.85
N TYR A 95 4.66 11.52 9.96
CA TYR A 95 4.93 12.92 9.67
C TYR A 95 5.86 13.00 8.46
N THR A 96 5.50 13.84 7.49
CA THR A 96 6.31 14.11 6.30
C THR A 96 6.61 15.60 6.25
N SER A 97 7.87 15.96 6.21
CA SER A 97 8.26 17.36 6.12
C SER A 97 7.74 18.02 4.83
N ARG A 98 7.70 19.34 4.81
CA ARG A 98 7.31 20.09 3.61
C ARG A 98 8.24 19.76 2.43
N GLU A 99 9.53 19.66 2.68
CA GLU A 99 10.54 19.35 1.66
C GLU A 99 10.29 17.97 1.05
N GLU A 100 10.10 16.94 1.88
CA GLU A 100 9.81 15.58 1.45
C GLU A 100 8.47 15.50 0.70
N ARG A 101 7.43 16.19 1.20
CA ARG A 101 6.13 16.25 0.51
C ARG A 101 6.23 16.90 -0.85
N VAL A 102 6.93 18.05 -0.97
CA VAL A 102 7.13 18.72 -2.26
C VAL A 102 7.93 17.81 -3.21
N GLN A 103 8.95 17.10 -2.71
CA GLN A 103 9.70 16.13 -3.49
C GLN A 103 8.79 14.99 -3.98
N ALA A 104 7.96 14.43 -3.10
CA ALA A 104 7.00 13.39 -3.47
C ALA A 104 5.96 13.88 -4.49
N ASP A 105 5.45 15.11 -4.34
CA ASP A 105 4.49 15.71 -5.30
C ASP A 105 5.11 15.90 -6.70
N PHE A 106 6.43 16.09 -6.82
CA PHE A 106 7.14 16.11 -8.11
C PHE A 106 7.24 14.72 -8.74
N GLU A 107 7.22 13.66 -7.94
CA GLU A 107 7.31 12.26 -8.39
C GLU A 107 5.94 11.70 -8.83
N VAL A 108 4.81 12.37 -8.51
CA VAL A 108 3.44 11.93 -8.81
C VAL A 108 3.02 12.23 -10.27
N ASN A 109 3.87 11.91 -11.24
CA ASN A 109 3.46 11.92 -12.66
C ASN A 109 3.06 10.52 -13.18
N ASN A 110 2.51 9.60 -12.36
CA ASN A 110 2.21 8.22 -12.75
C ASN A 110 3.37 7.45 -13.40
N THR A 111 4.58 7.96 -13.29
CA THR A 111 5.81 7.33 -13.75
C THR A 111 6.87 7.43 -12.66
N TYR A 112 7.71 6.42 -12.55
CA TYR A 112 8.90 6.45 -11.69
C TYR A 112 10.10 5.85 -12.43
N GLU A 113 11.31 6.18 -11.98
CA GLU A 113 12.53 5.60 -12.52
C GLU A 113 12.94 4.36 -11.72
N GLY A 114 13.05 3.22 -12.40
CA GLY A 114 13.37 1.95 -11.74
C GLY A 114 13.26 0.75 -12.67
N ILE A 115 12.94 -0.41 -12.08
CA ILE A 115 12.85 -1.67 -12.83
C ILE A 115 11.44 -2.06 -13.28
N GLY A 116 10.38 -1.57 -12.63
CA GLY A 116 9.00 -1.86 -13.00
C GLY A 116 8.48 -3.19 -12.45
N ALA A 117 8.52 -3.32 -11.13
CA ALA A 117 7.93 -4.43 -10.40
C ALA A 117 7.26 -3.94 -9.11
N PHE A 118 6.15 -4.55 -8.74
CA PHE A 118 5.59 -4.47 -7.39
C PHE A 118 6.27 -5.52 -6.53
N VAL A 119 6.66 -5.11 -5.33
CA VAL A 119 7.50 -5.96 -4.47
C VAL A 119 6.99 -6.02 -3.05
N SER A 120 7.37 -7.07 -2.34
CA SER A 120 7.23 -7.22 -0.90
C SER A 120 8.56 -7.67 -0.29
N ILE A 121 8.75 -7.42 1.00
CA ILE A 121 9.98 -7.78 1.70
C ILE A 121 9.69 -8.92 2.64
N ARG A 122 10.55 -9.94 2.63
CA ARG A 122 10.54 -11.03 3.57
C ARG A 122 11.87 -11.07 4.34
N ALA A 123 11.78 -11.07 5.67
CA ALA A 123 12.94 -11.23 6.55
C ALA A 123 13.28 -12.70 6.80
N GLU A 124 12.30 -13.59 6.74
CA GLU A 124 12.43 -15.02 7.06
C GLU A 124 12.09 -15.91 5.86
N PRO A 125 12.63 -17.11 5.75
CA PRO A 125 13.77 -17.66 6.53
C PRO A 125 15.11 -16.99 6.17
N GLU A 126 15.21 -16.38 5.00
CA GLU A 126 16.32 -15.60 4.50
C GLU A 126 15.79 -14.26 3.93
N PRO A 127 16.43 -13.11 4.27
CA PRO A 127 15.99 -11.82 3.77
C PRO A 127 16.00 -11.74 2.24
N ARG A 128 14.88 -11.29 1.68
CA ARG A 128 14.71 -11.21 0.22
C ARG A 128 13.60 -10.22 -0.18
N ILE A 129 13.67 -9.76 -1.41
CA ILE A 129 12.61 -8.97 -2.06
C ILE A 129 11.81 -9.92 -2.95
N LEU A 130 10.52 -10.08 -2.70
CA LEU A 130 9.62 -10.85 -3.56
C LEU A 130 9.08 -9.97 -4.69
N LEU A 131 9.10 -10.46 -5.91
CA LEU A 131 8.40 -9.83 -7.02
C LEU A 131 6.95 -10.33 -7.03
N LEU A 132 6.04 -9.49 -6.52
CA LEU A 132 4.60 -9.78 -6.51
C LEU A 132 4.03 -9.74 -7.93
N SER A 133 4.43 -8.73 -8.68
CA SER A 133 4.03 -8.52 -10.07
C SER A 133 5.13 -7.79 -10.82
N VAL A 134 5.27 -8.08 -12.11
CA VAL A 134 6.18 -7.39 -13.02
C VAL A 134 5.36 -6.70 -14.10
N ILE A 135 5.53 -5.38 -14.21
CA ILE A 135 4.78 -4.54 -15.14
C ILE A 135 5.16 -4.93 -16.58
N PRO A 136 4.18 -5.20 -17.45
CA PRO A 136 4.45 -5.55 -18.85
C PRO A 136 5.30 -4.49 -19.56
N ASN A 137 6.26 -4.93 -20.35
CA ASN A 137 7.20 -4.07 -21.09
C ASN A 137 8.11 -3.21 -20.23
N SER A 138 8.16 -3.42 -18.91
CA SER A 138 9.09 -2.75 -18.00
C SER A 138 10.55 -3.21 -18.19
N PRO A 139 11.54 -2.50 -17.62
CA PRO A 139 12.92 -2.99 -17.54
C PRO A 139 13.05 -4.38 -16.95
N ALA A 140 12.33 -4.69 -15.87
CA ALA A 140 12.30 -6.01 -15.24
C ALA A 140 11.78 -7.09 -16.20
N ALA A 141 10.65 -6.82 -16.90
CA ALA A 141 10.10 -7.76 -17.88
C ALA A 141 11.08 -8.00 -19.04
N ARG A 142 11.74 -6.95 -19.55
CA ARG A 142 12.75 -7.09 -20.62
C ARG A 142 13.99 -7.87 -20.18
N ALA A 143 14.35 -7.80 -18.90
CA ALA A 143 15.43 -8.57 -18.29
C ALA A 143 15.04 -10.04 -17.98
N GLY A 144 13.78 -10.43 -18.21
CA GLY A 144 13.28 -11.78 -17.97
C GLY A 144 12.92 -12.07 -16.51
N LEU A 145 12.70 -11.04 -15.69
CA LEU A 145 12.13 -11.16 -14.36
C LEU A 145 10.62 -11.41 -14.46
N GLN A 146 10.10 -12.18 -13.52
CA GLN A 146 8.69 -12.59 -13.49
C GLN A 146 8.12 -12.47 -12.07
N ALA A 147 6.80 -12.48 -11.94
CA ALA A 147 6.15 -12.72 -10.66
C ALA A 147 6.68 -14.03 -10.06
N HIS A 148 6.72 -14.11 -8.73
CA HIS A 148 7.29 -15.21 -7.95
C HIS A 148 8.83 -15.28 -7.92
N ASP A 149 9.56 -14.44 -8.66
CA ASP A 149 11.00 -14.31 -8.48
C ASP A 149 11.31 -13.67 -7.11
N ALA A 150 12.40 -14.12 -6.48
CA ALA A 150 12.92 -13.55 -5.23
C ALA A 150 14.34 -12.98 -5.46
N VAL A 151 14.58 -11.75 -5.00
CA VAL A 151 15.90 -11.08 -5.08
C VAL A 151 16.59 -11.18 -3.73
N TYR A 152 17.79 -11.72 -3.71
CA TYR A 152 18.59 -11.96 -2.49
C TYR A 152 19.75 -10.98 -2.32
N ALA A 153 20.23 -10.37 -3.42
CA ALA A 153 21.25 -9.34 -3.38
C ALA A 153 21.04 -8.29 -4.49
N VAL A 154 21.48 -7.06 -4.21
CA VAL A 154 21.48 -5.92 -5.12
C VAL A 154 22.89 -5.40 -5.22
N ASP A 155 23.45 -5.34 -6.44
CA ASP A 155 24.85 -4.92 -6.75
C ASP A 155 25.88 -5.65 -5.85
N GLY A 156 25.71 -6.97 -5.69
CA GLY A 156 26.57 -7.84 -4.90
C GLY A 156 26.43 -7.71 -3.39
N THR A 157 25.54 -6.85 -2.90
CA THR A 157 25.25 -6.70 -1.47
C THR A 157 23.95 -7.41 -1.12
N ALA A 158 23.99 -8.36 -0.20
CA ALA A 158 22.81 -9.11 0.24
C ALA A 158 21.71 -8.19 0.79
N VAL A 159 20.46 -8.64 0.67
CA VAL A 159 19.31 -7.98 1.32
C VAL A 159 19.44 -8.17 2.83
N GLY A 160 19.41 -7.06 3.58
CA GLY A 160 19.54 -7.08 5.03
C GLY A 160 18.21 -7.31 5.73
N ARG A 161 18.23 -8.04 6.85
CA ARG A 161 17.05 -8.32 7.66
C ARG A 161 16.37 -7.04 8.19
N GLU A 162 17.17 -6.05 8.57
CA GLU A 162 16.73 -4.79 9.19
C GLU A 162 16.50 -3.67 8.17
N GLU A 163 16.78 -3.91 6.88
CA GLU A 163 16.62 -2.87 5.85
C GLU A 163 15.13 -2.55 5.58
N GLY A 164 14.24 -3.55 5.69
CA GLY A 164 12.84 -3.36 5.37
C GLY A 164 12.64 -2.74 3.97
N LEU A 165 11.73 -1.77 3.86
CA LEU A 165 11.45 -1.10 2.58
C LEU A 165 12.62 -0.26 2.06
N ALA A 166 13.61 0.13 2.88
CA ALA A 166 14.76 0.93 2.44
C ALA A 166 15.61 0.20 1.38
N VAL A 167 15.57 -1.14 1.34
CA VAL A 167 16.25 -1.91 0.28
C VAL A 167 15.75 -1.58 -1.13
N ILE A 168 14.53 -1.07 -1.27
CA ILE A 168 13.94 -0.68 -2.55
C ILE A 168 14.73 0.47 -3.19
N ASP A 169 15.29 1.37 -2.39
CA ASP A 169 16.09 2.50 -2.88
C ASP A 169 17.38 2.04 -3.59
N ARG A 170 17.89 0.85 -3.24
CA ARG A 170 19.02 0.24 -3.93
C ARG A 170 18.63 -0.30 -5.31
N VAL A 171 17.38 -0.74 -5.47
CA VAL A 171 16.84 -1.25 -6.73
C VAL A 171 16.44 -0.09 -7.66
N ARG A 172 15.88 0.99 -7.11
CA ARG A 172 15.54 2.20 -7.85
C ARG A 172 16.80 2.95 -8.31
N GLY A 173 16.62 3.91 -9.18
CA GLY A 173 17.69 4.82 -9.63
C GLY A 173 17.43 5.37 -11.02
N PRO A 174 18.26 6.33 -11.47
CA PRO A 174 18.05 7.06 -12.73
C PRO A 174 17.93 6.15 -13.94
N ALA A 175 17.04 6.51 -14.87
CA ALA A 175 16.87 5.83 -16.15
C ALA A 175 18.19 5.74 -16.91
N GLY A 176 18.46 4.60 -17.57
CA GLY A 176 19.70 4.31 -18.28
C GLY A 176 20.84 3.80 -17.39
N THR A 177 20.70 3.80 -16.06
CA THR A 177 21.67 3.13 -15.17
C THR A 177 21.36 1.64 -15.04
N GLN A 178 22.33 0.85 -14.62
CA GLN A 178 22.16 -0.59 -14.44
C GLN A 178 22.15 -0.95 -12.96
N VAL A 179 21.42 -2.04 -12.65
CA VAL A 179 21.46 -2.73 -11.36
C VAL A 179 21.65 -4.22 -11.62
N VAL A 180 22.49 -4.86 -10.82
CA VAL A 180 22.70 -6.31 -10.85
C VAL A 180 21.96 -6.94 -9.67
N LEU A 181 21.04 -7.86 -9.97
CA LEU A 181 20.21 -8.54 -8.99
C LEU A 181 20.58 -10.02 -8.92
N GLU A 182 20.82 -10.56 -7.73
CA GLU A 182 20.89 -12.01 -7.51
C GLU A 182 19.48 -12.54 -7.28
N VAL A 183 18.97 -13.32 -8.23
CA VAL A 183 17.55 -13.71 -8.32
C VAL A 183 17.42 -15.23 -8.33
N ALA A 184 16.44 -15.76 -7.60
CA ALA A 184 15.96 -17.12 -7.78
C ALA A 184 14.50 -17.11 -8.22
N SER A 185 14.16 -17.91 -9.23
CA SER A 185 12.78 -18.31 -9.51
C SER A 185 12.42 -19.54 -8.68
N PRO A 186 11.13 -19.87 -8.46
CA PRO A 186 10.73 -21.06 -7.70
C PRO A 186 11.46 -22.32 -8.16
N GLU A 187 12.07 -23.03 -7.21
CA GLU A 187 12.86 -24.26 -7.42
C GLU A 187 14.08 -24.14 -8.36
N GLN A 188 14.48 -22.92 -8.72
CA GLN A 188 15.65 -22.71 -9.55
C GLN A 188 16.83 -22.17 -8.73
N ALA A 189 18.04 -22.47 -9.21
CA ALA A 189 19.25 -21.91 -8.62
C ALA A 189 19.31 -20.40 -8.82
N ARG A 190 19.96 -19.71 -7.88
CA ARG A 190 20.23 -18.26 -8.02
C ARG A 190 21.05 -17.96 -9.24
N ARG A 191 20.70 -16.86 -9.88
CA ARG A 191 21.38 -16.29 -11.06
C ARG A 191 21.53 -14.78 -10.93
N GLU A 192 22.51 -14.22 -11.56
CA GLU A 192 22.62 -12.77 -11.72
C GLU A 192 21.79 -12.31 -12.91
N VAL A 193 21.05 -11.25 -12.70
CA VAL A 193 20.23 -10.57 -13.73
C VAL A 193 20.60 -9.09 -13.71
N THR A 194 21.13 -8.58 -14.84
CA THR A 194 21.39 -7.16 -15.01
C THR A 194 20.14 -6.50 -15.59
N VAL A 195 19.63 -5.47 -14.92
CA VAL A 195 18.48 -4.69 -15.36
C VAL A 195 18.94 -3.26 -15.65
N GLU A 196 18.67 -2.76 -16.85
CA GLU A 196 18.81 -1.34 -17.19
C GLU A 196 17.57 -0.61 -16.74
N ARG A 197 17.71 0.29 -15.74
CA ARG A 197 16.59 1.07 -15.18
C ARG A 197 15.99 1.97 -16.26
N GLY A 198 14.71 2.25 -16.15
CA GLY A 198 13.99 3.11 -17.08
C GLY A 198 12.84 3.82 -16.41
N GLU A 199 12.22 4.71 -17.17
CA GLU A 199 10.93 5.30 -16.79
C GLU A 199 9.85 4.24 -16.90
N VAL A 200 9.05 4.08 -15.85
CA VAL A 200 8.00 3.06 -15.73
C VAL A 200 6.67 3.75 -15.44
N ALA A 201 5.68 3.51 -16.28
CA ALA A 201 4.31 3.90 -15.99
C ALA A 201 3.74 2.94 -14.93
N ILE A 202 3.18 3.49 -13.86
CA ILE A 202 2.54 2.69 -12.81
C ILE A 202 1.21 2.19 -13.36
N GLY A 203 1.02 0.88 -13.38
CA GLY A 203 -0.21 0.22 -13.74
C GLY A 203 -0.04 -1.29 -13.67
N ASP A 204 -0.98 -1.95 -13.06
CA ASP A 204 -1.09 -3.42 -13.10
C ASP A 204 -2.50 -3.76 -13.61
N ALA A 205 -2.62 -4.85 -14.33
CA ALA A 205 -3.88 -5.26 -14.91
C ALA A 205 -4.45 -6.45 -14.15
N LEU A 206 -5.76 -6.44 -13.97
CA LEU A 206 -6.49 -7.62 -13.52
C LEU A 206 -6.15 -8.81 -14.45
N ARG A 207 -5.83 -9.96 -13.85
CA ARG A 207 -5.41 -11.15 -14.59
C ARG A 207 -6.38 -12.30 -14.32
N GLY A 208 -6.67 -13.04 -15.35
CA GLY A 208 -7.56 -14.19 -15.25
C GLY A 208 -8.73 -14.13 -16.22
N GLY A 209 -9.80 -14.78 -15.85
CA GLY A 209 -11.00 -14.95 -16.68
C GLY A 209 -11.57 -16.35 -16.49
N ILE A 210 -12.08 -16.97 -17.55
CA ILE A 210 -12.57 -18.35 -17.51
C ILE A 210 -11.39 -19.31 -17.57
N LEU A 211 -11.05 -19.92 -16.41
CA LEU A 211 -9.95 -20.86 -16.27
C LEU A 211 -10.30 -22.24 -16.86
N ALA A 212 -11.55 -22.67 -16.70
CA ALA A 212 -12.12 -23.90 -17.24
C ALA A 212 -13.64 -23.69 -17.47
N PRO A 213 -14.33 -24.59 -18.18
CA PRO A 213 -15.77 -24.46 -18.36
C PRO A 213 -16.51 -24.25 -17.03
N GLY A 214 -17.15 -23.10 -16.89
CA GLY A 214 -17.88 -22.72 -15.69
C GLY A 214 -17.04 -22.20 -14.51
N LEU A 215 -15.70 -22.20 -14.58
CA LEU A 215 -14.82 -21.76 -13.51
C LEU A 215 -14.19 -20.40 -13.84
N ILE A 216 -14.51 -19.39 -13.03
CA ILE A 216 -13.89 -18.06 -13.10
C ILE A 216 -12.72 -18.02 -12.10
N TYR A 217 -11.57 -17.54 -12.55
CA TYR A 217 -10.43 -17.20 -11.70
C TYR A 217 -9.99 -15.77 -11.99
N LEU A 218 -9.87 -14.96 -10.95
CA LEU A 218 -9.38 -13.59 -11.04
C LEU A 218 -8.26 -13.38 -10.02
N LEU A 219 -7.05 -13.10 -10.49
CA LEU A 219 -5.95 -12.60 -9.69
C LEU A 219 -6.06 -11.07 -9.64
N VAL A 220 -6.36 -10.56 -8.47
CA VAL A 220 -6.46 -9.12 -8.20
C VAL A 220 -5.06 -8.55 -8.04
N PRO A 221 -4.66 -7.53 -8.81
CA PRO A 221 -3.31 -6.96 -8.75
C PRO A 221 -3.07 -6.16 -7.47
N VAL A 222 -1.80 -5.77 -7.26
CA VAL A 222 -1.39 -4.94 -6.10
C VAL A 222 -2.16 -3.63 -6.04
N THR A 223 -2.44 -3.04 -7.20
CA THR A 223 -3.30 -1.85 -7.32
C THR A 223 -4.44 -2.17 -8.26
N VAL A 224 -5.65 -1.89 -7.83
CA VAL A 224 -6.86 -2.08 -8.61
C VAL A 224 -7.71 -0.81 -8.55
N ASP A 225 -8.41 -0.56 -9.63
CA ASP A 225 -9.45 0.46 -9.73
C ASP A 225 -10.86 -0.18 -9.69
N ALA A 226 -11.89 0.62 -9.94
CA ALA A 226 -13.28 0.16 -9.96
C ALA A 226 -13.57 -0.92 -11.02
N SER A 227 -12.67 -1.15 -12.00
CA SER A 227 -12.85 -2.13 -13.08
C SER A 227 -12.94 -3.58 -12.59
N LEU A 228 -12.51 -3.89 -11.36
CA LEU A 228 -12.65 -5.21 -10.76
C LEU A 228 -14.13 -5.66 -10.73
N PHE A 229 -15.01 -4.79 -10.24
CA PHE A 229 -16.45 -5.08 -10.18
C PHE A 229 -17.03 -5.31 -11.56
N GLU A 230 -16.75 -4.40 -12.51
CA GLU A 230 -17.26 -4.48 -13.89
C GLU A 230 -16.75 -5.72 -14.61
N THR A 231 -15.48 -6.11 -14.36
CA THR A 231 -14.90 -7.31 -14.96
C THR A 231 -15.58 -8.57 -14.44
N LEU A 232 -15.76 -8.72 -13.12
CA LEU A 232 -16.44 -9.89 -12.57
C LEU A 232 -17.91 -9.94 -13.01
N ALA A 233 -18.63 -8.83 -12.93
CA ALA A 233 -20.01 -8.75 -13.37
C ALA A 233 -20.15 -9.06 -14.86
N GLY A 234 -19.23 -8.56 -15.71
CA GLY A 234 -19.18 -8.85 -17.14
C GLY A 234 -18.95 -10.34 -17.45
N LEU A 235 -18.02 -10.99 -16.76
CA LEU A 235 -17.79 -12.43 -16.91
C LEU A 235 -19.02 -13.26 -16.53
N LEU A 236 -19.70 -12.90 -15.42
CA LEU A 236 -20.94 -13.56 -15.01
C LEU A 236 -22.05 -13.36 -16.06
N GLN A 237 -22.19 -12.15 -16.60
CA GLN A 237 -23.15 -11.83 -17.65
C GLN A 237 -22.89 -12.63 -18.93
N ASP A 238 -21.64 -12.65 -19.39
CA ASP A 238 -21.24 -13.38 -20.62
C ASP A 238 -21.53 -14.87 -20.51
N MET A 239 -21.28 -15.47 -19.33
CA MET A 239 -21.57 -16.88 -19.09
C MET A 239 -23.09 -17.16 -19.07
N LEU A 240 -23.88 -16.25 -18.47
CA LEU A 240 -25.33 -16.36 -18.47
C LEU A 240 -25.91 -16.28 -19.91
N GLU A 241 -25.42 -15.34 -20.73
CA GLU A 241 -25.85 -15.18 -22.13
C GLU A 241 -25.47 -16.37 -23.00
N GLN A 242 -24.38 -17.08 -22.66
CA GLN A 242 -23.95 -18.30 -23.36
C GLN A 242 -24.62 -19.57 -22.82
N ASP A 243 -25.58 -19.44 -21.91
CA ASP A 243 -26.23 -20.56 -21.22
C ASP A 243 -25.25 -21.51 -20.53
N GLN A 244 -24.14 -20.94 -20.02
CA GLN A 244 -23.13 -21.65 -19.28
C GLN A 244 -23.40 -21.60 -17.77
N THR A 245 -23.32 -22.76 -17.12
CA THR A 245 -23.42 -22.81 -15.66
C THR A 245 -22.09 -22.43 -15.03
N VAL A 246 -22.09 -21.44 -14.12
CA VAL A 246 -20.93 -21.13 -13.29
C VAL A 246 -20.82 -22.21 -12.21
N VAL A 247 -19.70 -22.93 -12.20
CA VAL A 247 -19.42 -23.99 -11.22
C VAL A 247 -18.55 -23.50 -10.06
N GLY A 248 -17.97 -22.32 -10.20
CA GLY A 248 -17.22 -21.69 -9.12
C GLY A 248 -16.52 -20.40 -9.53
N VAL A 249 -16.28 -19.56 -8.54
CA VAL A 249 -15.49 -18.33 -8.65
C VAL A 249 -14.34 -18.42 -7.64
N VAL A 250 -13.12 -18.16 -8.09
CA VAL A 250 -11.94 -18.01 -7.24
C VAL A 250 -11.43 -16.58 -7.39
N LEU A 251 -11.44 -15.83 -6.29
CA LEU A 251 -10.82 -14.51 -6.19
C LEU A 251 -9.47 -14.65 -5.50
N ASP A 252 -8.40 -14.39 -6.23
CA ASP A 252 -7.05 -14.45 -5.69
C ASP A 252 -6.60 -13.06 -5.27
N LEU A 253 -6.61 -12.84 -3.95
CA LEU A 253 -6.24 -11.58 -3.31
C LEU A 253 -4.83 -11.64 -2.69
N ARG A 254 -4.05 -12.71 -2.92
CA ARG A 254 -2.76 -12.92 -2.25
C ARG A 254 -1.76 -11.78 -2.41
N ILE A 255 -1.88 -10.99 -3.49
CA ILE A 255 -1.04 -9.81 -3.75
C ILE A 255 -1.87 -8.52 -3.80
N ALA A 256 -3.15 -8.56 -3.44
CA ALA A 256 -4.03 -7.41 -3.54
C ALA A 256 -3.77 -6.41 -2.41
N GLY A 257 -3.32 -5.22 -2.79
CA GLY A 257 -3.18 -4.08 -1.89
C GLY A 257 -4.38 -3.14 -1.94
N SER A 258 -4.46 -2.22 -0.97
CA SER A 258 -5.47 -1.19 -0.98
C SER A 258 -5.06 -0.06 -1.93
N GLY A 259 -5.72 0.04 -3.07
CA GLY A 259 -5.89 1.30 -3.77
C GLY A 259 -7.09 2.06 -3.20
N SER A 260 -7.08 3.39 -3.27
CA SER A 260 -8.20 4.24 -2.85
C SER A 260 -9.52 3.97 -3.60
N GLU A 261 -9.44 3.25 -4.70
CA GLU A 261 -10.55 2.97 -5.63
C GLU A 261 -11.02 1.52 -5.59
N TRP A 262 -10.59 0.74 -4.58
CA TRP A 262 -11.04 -0.64 -4.46
C TRP A 262 -12.56 -0.69 -4.21
N PRO A 263 -13.37 -1.36 -5.06
CA PRO A 263 -14.83 -1.28 -5.02
C PRO A 263 -15.41 -2.20 -3.93
N LEU A 264 -15.11 -1.92 -2.65
CA LEU A 264 -15.45 -2.77 -1.51
C LEU A 264 -16.95 -3.05 -1.43
N ASN A 265 -17.76 -1.98 -1.44
CA ASN A 265 -19.21 -2.11 -1.24
C ASN A 265 -19.88 -2.81 -2.44
N GLU A 266 -19.47 -2.48 -3.66
CA GLU A 266 -19.97 -3.07 -4.89
C GLU A 266 -19.65 -4.57 -4.95
N MET A 267 -18.40 -4.94 -4.65
CA MET A 267 -17.97 -6.34 -4.61
C MET A 267 -18.67 -7.13 -3.51
N LEU A 268 -18.80 -6.55 -2.32
CA LEU A 268 -19.55 -7.18 -1.24
C LEU A 268 -21.02 -7.34 -1.60
N SER A 269 -21.67 -6.30 -2.14
CA SER A 269 -23.06 -6.35 -2.59
C SER A 269 -23.30 -7.42 -3.65
N LEU A 270 -22.34 -7.63 -4.56
CA LEU A 270 -22.44 -8.66 -5.60
C LEU A 270 -22.36 -10.08 -5.01
N LEU A 271 -21.53 -10.31 -4.01
CA LEU A 271 -21.15 -11.65 -3.57
C LEU A 271 -21.70 -12.05 -2.19
N GLY A 272 -22.21 -11.14 -1.40
CA GLY A 272 -22.66 -11.40 -0.03
C GLY A 272 -23.89 -10.61 0.36
N ASP A 273 -24.46 -10.95 1.52
CA ASP A 273 -25.58 -10.26 2.15
C ASP A 273 -25.53 -10.45 3.67
N GLY A 274 -25.83 -9.38 4.44
CA GLY A 274 -25.93 -9.43 5.88
C GLY A 274 -24.81 -8.71 6.64
N PRO A 275 -24.83 -8.80 7.98
CA PRO A 275 -23.90 -8.09 8.85
C PRO A 275 -22.49 -8.71 8.81
N ALA A 276 -21.50 -7.92 8.38
CA ALA A 276 -20.14 -8.40 8.14
C ALA A 276 -19.09 -7.86 9.12
N GLY A 277 -19.49 -6.95 10.02
CA GLY A 277 -18.60 -6.30 10.98
C GLY A 277 -18.88 -4.81 11.13
N HIS A 278 -17.87 -4.05 11.51
CA HIS A 278 -18.00 -2.61 11.64
C HIS A 278 -16.63 -1.91 11.60
N PHE A 279 -16.66 -0.65 11.23
CA PHE A 279 -15.49 0.23 11.37
C PHE A 279 -15.58 0.99 12.70
N ASN A 280 -14.51 0.95 13.48
CA ASN A 280 -14.33 1.76 14.67
C ASN A 280 -13.57 3.04 14.30
N SER A 281 -14.08 4.19 14.78
CA SER A 281 -13.41 5.48 14.68
C SER A 281 -13.69 6.32 15.94
N ARG A 282 -13.04 7.45 16.09
CA ARG A 282 -13.38 8.42 17.15
C ARG A 282 -14.83 8.95 17.04
N ALA A 283 -15.35 9.03 15.82
CA ALA A 283 -16.75 9.44 15.59
C ALA A 283 -17.78 8.39 16.03
N GLY A 284 -17.33 7.16 16.31
CA GLY A 284 -18.15 6.04 16.74
C GLY A 284 -18.04 4.81 15.84
N ILE A 285 -18.97 3.90 16.01
CA ILE A 285 -19.03 2.62 15.30
C ILE A 285 -19.89 2.80 14.03
N GLN A 286 -19.33 2.44 12.88
CA GLN A 286 -20.04 2.39 11.61
C GLN A 286 -20.22 0.92 11.18
N PRO A 287 -21.44 0.34 11.25
CA PRO A 287 -21.67 -1.02 10.83
C PRO A 287 -21.38 -1.23 9.34
N LEU A 288 -20.77 -2.38 9.01
CA LEU A 288 -20.69 -2.92 7.65
C LEU A 288 -21.80 -3.96 7.51
N ASP A 289 -22.96 -3.51 7.01
CA ASP A 289 -24.14 -4.33 6.75
C ASP A 289 -24.33 -4.43 5.25
N ILE A 290 -23.96 -5.60 4.68
CA ILE A 290 -23.96 -5.81 3.24
C ILE A 290 -25.38 -5.88 2.73
N GLN A 291 -25.72 -5.00 1.80
CA GLN A 291 -27.00 -5.05 1.08
C GLN A 291 -26.78 -5.81 -0.24
N GLY A 292 -27.04 -7.11 -0.20
CA GLY A 292 -26.79 -8.00 -1.32
C GLY A 292 -27.65 -7.71 -2.55
N THR A 293 -27.04 -7.79 -3.72
CA THR A 293 -27.71 -7.71 -5.02
C THR A 293 -27.44 -8.98 -5.79
N ASP A 294 -28.48 -9.83 -5.91
CA ASP A 294 -28.34 -11.12 -6.59
C ASP A 294 -28.33 -10.95 -8.13
N PHE A 295 -27.17 -10.69 -8.67
CA PHE A 295 -26.93 -10.59 -10.12
C PHE A 295 -26.39 -11.92 -10.65
N ALA A 296 -27.08 -12.52 -11.63
CA ALA A 296 -26.67 -13.79 -12.25
C ALA A 296 -26.47 -14.94 -11.23
N ASN A 297 -27.30 -14.99 -10.18
CA ASN A 297 -27.18 -15.89 -9.03
C ASN A 297 -25.85 -15.73 -8.23
N SER A 298 -25.22 -14.57 -8.30
CA SER A 298 -23.91 -14.30 -7.70
C SER A 298 -23.86 -14.59 -6.19
N GLN A 299 -24.98 -14.39 -5.49
CA GLN A 299 -25.10 -14.65 -4.05
C GLN A 299 -25.00 -16.15 -3.68
N SER A 300 -25.31 -17.04 -4.60
CA SER A 300 -25.31 -18.49 -4.36
C SER A 300 -24.22 -19.25 -5.13
N LEU A 301 -23.41 -18.57 -5.94
CA LEU A 301 -22.31 -19.19 -6.67
C LEU A 301 -21.29 -19.81 -5.69
N PRO A 302 -20.75 -21.01 -5.95
CA PRO A 302 -19.60 -21.49 -5.21
C PRO A 302 -18.44 -20.49 -5.32
N LEU A 303 -17.93 -20.02 -4.16
CA LEU A 303 -16.90 -18.99 -4.06
C LEU A 303 -15.77 -19.46 -3.15
N ALA A 304 -14.53 -19.22 -3.57
CA ALA A 304 -13.35 -19.30 -2.71
C ALA A 304 -12.50 -18.03 -2.86
N VAL A 305 -11.89 -17.60 -1.78
CA VAL A 305 -11.00 -16.42 -1.77
C VAL A 305 -9.63 -16.84 -1.30
N LEU A 306 -8.59 -16.51 -2.09
CA LEU A 306 -7.21 -16.76 -1.71
C LEU A 306 -6.62 -15.51 -1.07
N VAL A 307 -5.97 -15.69 0.08
CA VAL A 307 -5.34 -14.59 0.83
C VAL A 307 -3.90 -14.94 1.21
N GLY A 308 -3.11 -13.92 1.52
CA GLY A 308 -1.72 -14.10 1.95
C GLY A 308 -1.17 -12.88 2.68
N PRO A 309 0.12 -12.89 3.06
CA PRO A 309 0.72 -11.80 3.83
C PRO A 309 0.68 -10.43 3.14
N ASP A 310 0.53 -10.41 1.82
CA ASP A 310 0.45 -9.18 1.03
C ASP A 310 -0.99 -8.74 0.70
N THR A 311 -2.00 -9.52 1.14
CA THR A 311 -3.40 -9.06 1.15
C THR A 311 -3.55 -7.97 2.19
N SER A 312 -3.91 -6.76 1.79
CA SER A 312 -3.95 -5.60 2.70
C SER A 312 -5.07 -4.61 2.39
N GLY A 313 -5.51 -3.88 3.40
CA GLY A 313 -6.51 -2.83 3.28
C GLY A 313 -7.91 -3.31 2.90
N ALA A 314 -8.54 -2.70 1.92
CA ALA A 314 -9.90 -3.06 1.49
C ALA A 314 -10.04 -4.52 1.02
N PRO A 315 -9.10 -5.14 0.29
CA PRO A 315 -9.10 -6.58 0.02
C PRO A 315 -9.13 -7.46 1.27
N GLU A 316 -8.42 -7.07 2.32
CA GLU A 316 -8.38 -7.79 3.60
C GLU A 316 -9.73 -7.68 4.33
N VAL A 317 -10.30 -6.47 4.40
CA VAL A 317 -11.66 -6.23 4.92
C VAL A 317 -12.69 -7.03 4.12
N PHE A 318 -12.60 -7.06 2.80
CA PHE A 318 -13.47 -7.82 1.92
C PHE A 318 -13.44 -9.32 2.23
N ALA A 319 -12.24 -9.91 2.33
CA ALA A 319 -12.08 -11.32 2.66
C ALA A 319 -12.64 -11.65 4.05
N ALA A 320 -12.38 -10.79 5.05
CA ALA A 320 -12.90 -10.95 6.41
C ALA A 320 -14.43 -10.82 6.48
N ALA A 321 -15.01 -9.89 5.72
CA ALA A 321 -16.45 -9.73 5.62
C ALA A 321 -17.13 -10.97 5.03
N LEU A 322 -16.57 -11.56 3.97
CA LEU A 322 -17.08 -12.80 3.38
C LEU A 322 -16.92 -14.00 4.32
N GLN A 323 -15.81 -14.08 5.06
CA GLN A 323 -15.62 -15.11 6.10
C GLN A 323 -16.68 -14.98 7.19
N ALA A 324 -16.90 -13.76 7.69
CA ALA A 324 -17.84 -13.48 8.78
C ALA A 324 -19.28 -13.89 8.45
N ILE A 325 -19.72 -13.73 7.21
CA ILE A 325 -21.05 -14.17 6.75
C ILE A 325 -21.08 -15.62 6.25
N GLY A 326 -19.94 -16.34 6.31
CA GLY A 326 -19.84 -17.73 5.87
C GLY A 326 -20.05 -17.92 4.37
N ARG A 327 -19.67 -16.94 3.53
CA ARG A 327 -19.98 -16.90 2.10
C ARG A 327 -19.23 -17.97 1.30
N GLY A 328 -18.05 -18.33 1.72
CA GLY A 328 -17.20 -19.35 1.09
C GLY A 328 -15.85 -19.46 1.78
N PRO A 329 -15.05 -20.50 1.50
CA PRO A 329 -13.78 -20.71 2.17
C PRO A 329 -12.75 -19.62 1.82
N ILE A 330 -12.05 -19.15 2.86
CA ILE A 330 -10.87 -18.31 2.75
C ILE A 330 -9.64 -19.23 2.88
N VAL A 331 -8.75 -19.21 1.89
CA VAL A 331 -7.66 -20.18 1.76
C VAL A 331 -6.32 -19.48 1.59
N GLY A 332 -5.28 -19.91 2.28
CA GLY A 332 -3.92 -19.41 2.10
C GLY A 332 -3.16 -19.18 3.41
N LEU A 333 -2.41 -18.09 3.50
CA LEU A 333 -1.69 -17.67 4.69
C LEU A 333 -2.40 -16.50 5.40
N PRO A 334 -2.17 -16.31 6.71
CA PRO A 334 -2.66 -15.13 7.42
C PRO A 334 -2.23 -13.82 6.74
N THR A 335 -3.12 -12.83 6.78
CA THR A 335 -2.86 -11.51 6.22
C THR A 335 -2.11 -10.61 7.21
N SER A 336 -1.70 -9.40 6.78
CA SER A 336 -0.83 -8.52 7.56
C SER A 336 -1.53 -7.70 8.65
N GLY A 337 -2.86 -7.56 8.60
CA GLY A 337 -3.59 -6.65 9.49
C GLY A 337 -3.57 -5.18 9.05
N SER A 338 -3.22 -4.91 7.80
CA SER A 338 -3.15 -3.55 7.26
C SER A 338 -4.53 -3.01 6.87
N VAL A 339 -5.49 -3.05 7.78
CA VAL A 339 -6.92 -2.67 7.56
C VAL A 339 -7.27 -1.26 8.04
N LEU A 340 -6.28 -0.48 8.47
CA LEU A 340 -6.49 0.89 8.92
C LEU A 340 -6.82 1.79 7.72
N SER A 341 -7.84 2.64 7.88
CA SER A 341 -8.07 3.77 6.99
C SER A 341 -7.30 4.98 7.47
N PHE A 342 -6.73 5.74 6.56
CA PHE A 342 -5.90 6.89 6.89
C PHE A 342 -6.49 8.19 6.36
N GLN A 343 -6.30 9.27 7.13
CA GLN A 343 -6.50 10.63 6.66
C GLN A 343 -5.21 11.43 6.74
N SER A 344 -5.10 12.44 5.87
CA SER A 344 -3.92 13.28 5.76
C SER A 344 -4.29 14.75 5.89
N HIS A 345 -3.51 15.49 6.67
CA HIS A 345 -3.70 16.93 6.91
C HIS A 345 -2.42 17.71 6.65
N ILE A 346 -2.52 18.75 5.83
CA ILE A 346 -1.42 19.70 5.64
C ILE A 346 -1.39 20.62 6.87
N LEU A 347 -0.26 20.67 7.55
CA LEU A 347 -0.01 21.51 8.71
C LEU A 347 0.34 22.95 8.29
N PRO A 348 0.31 23.95 9.23
CA PRO A 348 0.54 25.35 8.91
C PRO A 348 1.88 25.70 8.27
N ASP A 349 2.92 24.87 8.48
CA ASP A 349 4.24 25.01 7.85
C ASP A 349 4.34 24.33 6.46
N GLY A 350 3.27 23.65 6.05
CA GLY A 350 3.20 22.91 4.79
C GLY A 350 3.70 21.47 4.88
N SER A 351 4.06 20.96 6.05
CA SER A 351 4.29 19.54 6.30
C SER A 351 2.98 18.75 6.27
N LEU A 352 3.05 17.42 6.25
CA LEU A 352 1.91 16.51 6.16
C LEU A 352 1.89 15.61 7.38
N LEU A 353 0.77 15.59 8.09
CA LEU A 353 0.43 14.60 9.08
C LEU A 353 -0.52 13.58 8.45
N THR A 354 -0.17 12.31 8.49
CA THR A 354 -1.07 11.22 8.10
C THR A 354 -1.27 10.31 9.29
N PHE A 355 -2.52 9.93 9.57
CA PHE A 355 -2.83 9.03 10.69
C PHE A 355 -4.04 8.17 10.42
N ALA A 356 -4.11 7.02 11.11
CA ALA A 356 -5.23 6.10 11.06
C ALA A 356 -6.46 6.73 11.72
N GLU A 357 -7.58 6.76 11.00
CA GLU A 357 -8.86 7.28 11.48
C GLU A 357 -9.86 6.19 11.85
N SER A 358 -9.73 5.00 11.25
CA SER A 358 -10.60 3.87 11.57
C SER A 358 -9.89 2.52 11.44
N SER A 359 -10.38 1.53 12.21
CA SER A 359 -10.02 0.11 12.11
C SER A 359 -11.25 -0.73 11.79
N PHE A 360 -11.05 -1.92 11.23
CA PHE A 360 -12.14 -2.85 10.97
C PHE A 360 -12.19 -3.96 12.04
N VAL A 361 -13.39 -4.19 12.57
CA VAL A 361 -13.67 -5.21 13.58
C VAL A 361 -14.74 -6.17 13.05
N THR A 362 -14.45 -7.46 13.12
CA THR A 362 -15.37 -8.54 12.72
C THR A 362 -16.55 -8.68 13.70
N PRO A 363 -17.64 -9.38 13.33
CA PRO A 363 -18.80 -9.53 14.21
C PRO A 363 -18.52 -10.23 15.55
N ASP A 364 -17.49 -11.06 15.63
CA ASP A 364 -17.03 -11.72 16.86
C ASP A 364 -16.17 -10.82 17.77
N GLY A 365 -15.89 -9.58 17.34
CA GLY A 365 -15.13 -8.59 18.08
C GLY A 365 -13.61 -8.61 17.82
N THR A 366 -13.14 -9.34 16.82
CA THR A 366 -11.72 -9.36 16.47
C THR A 366 -11.36 -8.09 15.67
N ASP A 367 -10.44 -7.28 16.21
CA ASP A 367 -9.84 -6.15 15.50
C ASP A 367 -8.73 -6.69 14.58
N LEU A 368 -8.93 -6.59 13.27
CA LEU A 368 -7.99 -7.10 12.28
C LEU A 368 -6.69 -6.32 12.23
N SER A 369 -6.68 -5.05 12.66
CA SER A 369 -5.46 -4.22 12.65
C SER A 369 -4.35 -4.75 13.57
N LEU A 370 -4.69 -5.65 14.50
CA LEU A 370 -3.76 -6.24 15.45
C LEU A 370 -3.10 -7.53 14.95
N ASN A 371 -3.87 -8.37 14.22
CA ASN A 371 -3.43 -9.75 13.91
C ASN A 371 -3.68 -10.18 12.45
N GLY A 372 -4.34 -9.35 11.67
CA GLY A 372 -4.80 -9.72 10.34
C GLY A 372 -5.91 -10.77 10.34
N LEU A 373 -6.29 -11.20 9.14
CA LEU A 373 -7.26 -12.25 8.90
C LEU A 373 -6.57 -13.62 8.92
N THR A 374 -7.06 -14.54 9.76
CA THR A 374 -6.68 -15.95 9.70
C THR A 374 -7.60 -16.67 8.71
N PRO A 375 -7.08 -17.29 7.64
CA PRO A 375 -7.92 -18.02 6.68
C PRO A 375 -8.54 -19.28 7.30
N ASP A 376 -9.67 -19.75 6.73
CA ASP A 376 -10.35 -20.98 7.17
C ASP A 376 -9.49 -22.22 6.90
N VAL A 377 -8.72 -22.19 5.83
CA VAL A 377 -7.81 -23.29 5.44
C VAL A 377 -6.41 -22.73 5.18
N ILE A 378 -5.49 -23.02 6.09
CA ILE A 378 -4.09 -22.64 5.95
C ILE A 378 -3.39 -23.56 4.96
N VAL A 379 -2.73 -22.97 3.96
CA VAL A 379 -1.79 -23.64 3.06
C VAL A 379 -0.46 -22.90 3.18
N GLU A 380 0.52 -23.55 3.81
CA GLU A 380 1.84 -22.96 4.08
C GLU A 380 2.69 -22.90 2.80
N LEU A 381 2.41 -21.90 1.97
CA LEU A 381 3.14 -21.63 0.73
C LEU A 381 3.23 -20.11 0.52
N ASP A 382 4.46 -19.56 0.53
CA ASP A 382 4.67 -18.14 0.22
C ASP A 382 4.69 -17.91 -1.30
N TRP A 383 4.59 -16.66 -1.72
CA TRP A 383 4.44 -16.25 -3.11
C TRP A 383 5.59 -16.73 -4.02
N ASP A 384 6.85 -16.70 -3.52
CA ASP A 384 8.04 -17.16 -4.24
C ASP A 384 8.20 -18.68 -4.31
N GLN A 385 7.26 -19.43 -3.75
CA GLN A 385 7.24 -20.89 -3.80
C GLN A 385 6.22 -21.42 -4.81
N VAL A 386 5.39 -20.54 -5.39
CA VAL A 386 4.39 -20.91 -6.40
C VAL A 386 5.08 -21.21 -7.72
N GLN A 387 4.96 -22.44 -8.18
CA GLN A 387 5.56 -22.90 -9.43
C GLN A 387 4.66 -22.67 -10.64
N ALA A 388 5.25 -22.45 -11.81
CA ALA A 388 4.50 -22.33 -13.04
C ALA A 388 3.67 -23.61 -13.31
N GLY A 389 2.33 -23.46 -13.32
CA GLY A 389 1.39 -24.55 -13.56
C GLY A 389 1.10 -25.47 -12.36
N SER A 390 1.62 -25.15 -11.17
CA SER A 390 1.34 -25.88 -9.94
C SER A 390 1.21 -24.92 -8.76
N ASP A 391 -0.01 -24.51 -8.45
CA ASP A 391 -0.34 -23.66 -7.31
C ASP A 391 -1.16 -24.44 -6.28
N PRO A 392 -0.53 -24.96 -5.21
CA PRO A 392 -1.23 -25.73 -4.17
C PRO A 392 -2.35 -24.97 -3.48
N VAL A 393 -2.25 -23.65 -3.34
CA VAL A 393 -3.30 -22.83 -2.73
C VAL A 393 -4.53 -22.79 -3.63
N LEU A 394 -4.33 -22.55 -4.93
CA LEU A 394 -5.40 -22.61 -5.91
C LEU A 394 -6.01 -24.00 -6.02
N LEU A 395 -5.18 -25.05 -6.08
CA LEU A 395 -5.66 -26.43 -6.12
C LEU A 395 -6.53 -26.77 -4.90
N LYS A 396 -6.14 -26.30 -3.69
CA LYS A 396 -6.94 -26.51 -2.48
C LYS A 396 -8.28 -25.81 -2.54
N ALA A 397 -8.32 -24.58 -3.05
CA ALA A 397 -9.57 -23.85 -3.25
C ALA A 397 -10.52 -24.56 -4.22
N LEU A 398 -9.98 -25.10 -5.33
CA LEU A 398 -10.76 -25.86 -6.30
C LEU A 398 -11.32 -27.18 -5.71
N GLU A 399 -10.54 -27.86 -4.86
CA GLU A 399 -11.01 -29.05 -4.13
C GLU A 399 -12.22 -28.69 -3.22
N LEU A 400 -12.13 -27.59 -2.48
CA LEU A 400 -13.19 -27.15 -1.58
C LEU A 400 -14.46 -26.74 -2.33
N LEU A 401 -14.34 -26.06 -3.48
CA LEU A 401 -15.49 -25.73 -4.32
C LEU A 401 -16.22 -26.99 -4.82
N GLN A 402 -15.50 -28.07 -5.12
CA GLN A 402 -16.11 -29.33 -5.55
C GLN A 402 -16.82 -30.09 -4.43
N GLN A 403 -16.40 -29.91 -3.17
CA GLN A 403 -17.01 -30.59 -1.99
C GLN A 403 -18.24 -29.87 -1.50
N GLY A 404 -18.40 -28.57 -1.77
CA GLY A 404 -19.54 -27.74 -1.36
C GLY A 404 -20.66 -27.66 -2.39
N SER A 405 -20.52 -28.32 -3.53
CA SER A 405 -21.46 -28.32 -4.68
C SER A 405 -22.53 -29.41 -4.59
#